data_5f00d6e0f37375314cbf1540d8ec4f42
#
_entry.id   5f00d6e0f37375314cbf1540d8ec4f42
#
_cell.length_a   1.000
_cell.length_b   1.000
_cell.length_c   1.000
_cell.angle_alpha   90.00
_cell.angle_beta   90.00
_cell.angle_gamma   90.00
#
_symmetry.space_group_name_H-M   'P 1'
#
loop_
_entity.id
_entity.type
_entity.pdbx_description
1 polymer ?
#
loop_
_entity_poly.entity_id
_entity_poly.type
_entity_poly.pdbx_seq_one_letter_code
_entity_poly.pdbx_strand_id
1 'polypeptide(L)' 'METYKFPQFNVTITDPSVEVVNVIDNIGQKTCSASVLLTTDTAEFGVQFDGFTYVDSWEDSDIVDWVNEVELPKYLV' A
#
# COMPACT_ATOMS: atom_id res chain seq x y z
N MET A 1 15.16 1.73 -10.20
CA MET A 1 14.31 0.53 -10.07
C MET A 1 14.41 0.01 -8.65
N GLU A 2 13.27 -0.03 -7.95
CA GLU A 2 13.24 -0.39 -6.54
C GLU A 2 12.73 -1.82 -6.38
N THR A 3 13.34 -2.57 -5.47
CA THR A 3 12.95 -3.95 -5.16
C THR A 3 12.48 -4.04 -3.72
N TYR A 4 11.33 -4.65 -3.51
CA TYR A 4 10.70 -4.77 -2.20
C TYR A 4 10.48 -6.23 -1.85
N LYS A 5 10.72 -6.59 -0.58
CA LYS A 5 10.50 -7.94 -0.09
C LYS A 5 9.36 -7.93 0.92
N PHE A 6 8.33 -8.73 0.65
CA PHE A 6 7.16 -8.86 1.52
C PHE A 6 7.22 -10.22 2.23
N PRO A 7 7.63 -10.24 3.51
CA PRO A 7 7.77 -11.50 4.23
C PRO A 7 6.44 -12.24 4.43
N GLN A 8 5.32 -11.52 4.48
CA GLN A 8 4.01 -12.12 4.63
C GLN A 8 3.63 -13.02 3.44
N PHE A 9 4.22 -12.77 2.27
CA PHE A 9 3.99 -13.58 1.06
C PHE A 9 5.21 -14.37 0.64
N ASN A 10 6.35 -14.13 1.29
CA ASN A 10 7.63 -14.68 0.89
C ASN A 10 7.95 -14.37 -0.58
N VAL A 11 7.69 -13.14 -0.98
CA VAL A 11 7.80 -12.68 -2.37
C VAL A 11 8.66 -11.44 -2.46
N THR A 12 9.47 -11.34 -3.52
CA THR A 12 10.23 -10.15 -3.86
C THR A 12 9.61 -9.52 -5.10
N ILE A 13 9.30 -8.23 -5.03
CA ILE A 13 8.61 -7.49 -6.08
C ILE A 13 9.49 -6.34 -6.54
N THR A 14 9.66 -6.20 -7.86
CA THR A 14 10.45 -5.13 -8.44
C THR A 14 9.55 -4.14 -9.17
N ASP A 15 9.71 -2.86 -8.83
CA ASP A 15 9.07 -1.73 -9.50
C ASP A 15 7.56 -1.90 -9.68
N PRO A 16 6.80 -2.14 -8.58
CA PRO A 16 5.37 -2.38 -8.69
C PRO A 16 4.59 -1.11 -8.96
N SER A 17 3.48 -1.25 -9.69
CA SER A 17 2.45 -0.22 -9.79
C SER A 17 1.47 -0.39 -8.64
N VAL A 18 1.05 0.71 -8.04
CA VAL A 18 0.15 0.70 -6.88
C VAL A 18 -1.24 1.16 -7.30
N GLU A 19 -2.25 0.34 -6.98
CA GLU A 19 -3.64 0.68 -7.22
C GLU A 19 -4.44 0.44 -5.94
N VAL A 20 -5.25 1.43 -5.54
CA VAL A 20 -6.12 1.29 -4.37
C VAL A 20 -7.37 0.53 -4.78
N VAL A 21 -7.63 -0.58 -4.10
CA VAL A 21 -8.79 -1.44 -4.37
C VAL A 21 -9.94 -1.13 -3.42
N ASN A 22 -9.63 -0.93 -2.14
CA ASN A 22 -10.63 -0.67 -1.13
C ASN A 22 -10.03 0.11 0.03
N VAL A 23 -10.84 0.97 0.64
CA VAL A 23 -10.42 1.77 1.79
C VAL A 23 -11.46 1.59 2.88
N ILE A 24 -11.00 1.31 4.11
CA ILE A 24 -11.84 1.19 5.28
C ILE A 24 -11.45 2.29 6.27
N ASP A 25 -12.37 3.20 6.51
CA ASP A 25 -12.16 4.29 7.46
C ASP A 25 -12.60 3.85 8.84
N ASN A 26 -11.75 4.04 9.83
CA ASN A 26 -12.08 3.82 11.22
C ASN A 26 -12.14 5.18 11.92
N ILE A 27 -13.26 5.85 11.78
CA ILE A 27 -13.45 7.23 12.22
C ILE A 27 -13.30 7.35 13.74
N GLY A 28 -13.77 6.35 14.48
CA GLY A 28 -13.68 6.36 15.93
C GLY A 28 -12.25 6.37 16.46
N GLN A 29 -11.34 5.75 15.74
CA GLN A 29 -9.91 5.69 16.08
C GLN A 29 -9.06 6.67 15.27
N LYS A 30 -9.67 7.36 14.33
CA LYS A 30 -8.99 8.27 13.39
C LYS A 30 -7.87 7.57 12.63
N THR A 31 -8.11 6.33 12.24
CA THR A 31 -7.19 5.56 11.41
C THR A 31 -7.90 5.07 10.16
N CYS A 32 -7.11 4.58 9.24
CA CYS A 32 -7.61 4.11 7.97
C CYS A 32 -6.81 2.86 7.56
N SER A 33 -7.47 1.97 6.86
CA SER A 33 -6.82 0.79 6.27
C SER A 33 -7.11 0.80 4.78
N ALA A 34 -6.13 0.44 3.99
CA ALA A 34 -6.31 0.37 2.55
C ALA A 34 -5.83 -0.97 2.00
N SER A 35 -6.65 -1.56 1.13
CA SER A 35 -6.26 -2.72 0.34
C SER A 35 -5.77 -2.21 -0.99
N VAL A 36 -4.54 -2.53 -1.35
CA VAL A 36 -3.94 -2.10 -2.59
C VAL A 36 -3.50 -3.29 -3.41
N LEU A 37 -3.50 -3.10 -4.72
CA LEU A 37 -3.00 -4.09 -5.66
C LEU A 37 -1.64 -3.62 -6.16
N LEU A 38 -0.63 -4.46 -5.97
CA LEU A 38 0.71 -4.22 -6.48
C LEU A 38 0.88 -5.06 -7.74
N THR A 39 1.02 -4.39 -8.86
CA THR A 39 1.10 -5.04 -10.17
C THR A 39 2.52 -4.94 -10.72
N THR A 40 3.06 -6.08 -11.14
CA THR A 40 4.34 -6.16 -11.84
C THR A 40 4.13 -6.73 -13.23
N ASP A 41 5.19 -6.85 -14.01
CA ASP A 41 5.13 -7.42 -15.35
C ASP A 41 4.66 -8.88 -15.36
N THR A 42 4.82 -9.59 -14.24
CA THR A 42 4.59 -11.02 -14.18
C THR A 42 3.47 -11.44 -13.23
N ALA A 43 3.04 -10.56 -12.32
CA ALA A 43 2.09 -10.95 -11.28
C ALA A 43 1.39 -9.75 -10.63
N GLU A 44 0.32 -10.05 -9.91
CA GLU A 44 -0.43 -9.08 -9.11
C GLU A 44 -0.49 -9.58 -7.67
N PHE A 45 -0.33 -8.66 -6.70
CA PHE A 45 -0.33 -9.01 -5.28
C PHE A 45 -1.25 -8.06 -4.53
N GLY A 46 -2.22 -8.61 -3.80
CA GLY A 46 -3.07 -7.84 -2.92
C GLY A 46 -2.42 -7.67 -1.56
N VAL A 47 -2.26 -6.44 -1.11
CA VAL A 47 -1.65 -6.12 0.18
C VAL A 47 -2.57 -5.17 0.94
N GLN A 48 -2.76 -5.41 2.24
CA GLN A 48 -3.52 -4.52 3.10
C GLN A 48 -2.55 -3.76 4.02
N PHE A 49 -2.68 -2.45 4.04
CA PHE A 49 -1.93 -1.59 4.95
C PHE A 49 -2.90 -1.02 5.98
N ASP A 50 -2.62 -1.28 7.25
CA ASP A 50 -3.51 -0.94 8.36
C ASP A 50 -2.96 0.20 9.20
N GLY A 51 -3.90 0.92 9.85
CA GLY A 51 -3.55 1.79 10.95
C GLY A 51 -2.85 3.09 10.61
N PHE A 52 -2.86 3.51 9.35
CA PHE A 52 -2.32 4.83 9.04
C PHE A 52 -3.31 5.94 9.40
N THR A 53 -2.79 7.15 9.57
CA THR A 53 -3.58 8.28 10.04
C THR A 53 -4.69 8.63 9.05
N TYR A 54 -5.92 8.71 9.56
CA TYR A 54 -7.07 9.13 8.76
C TYR A 54 -7.00 10.62 8.44
N VAL A 55 -7.22 10.95 7.18
CA VAL A 55 -7.31 12.34 6.73
C VAL A 55 -8.56 12.48 5.86
N ASP A 56 -9.50 13.31 6.30
CA ASP A 56 -10.81 13.48 5.67
C ASP A 56 -10.75 13.86 4.18
N SER A 57 -9.73 14.61 3.82
CA SER A 57 -9.62 15.13 2.45
C SER A 57 -8.87 14.20 1.50
N TRP A 58 -8.44 13.05 1.97
CA TRP A 58 -7.68 12.14 1.13
C TRP A 58 -8.55 11.48 0.06
N GLU A 59 -8.00 11.44 -1.15
CA GLU A 59 -8.53 10.69 -2.27
C GLU A 59 -7.63 9.46 -2.51
N ASP A 60 -8.00 8.62 -3.47
CA ASP A 60 -7.21 7.42 -3.80
C ASP A 60 -5.77 7.76 -4.17
N SER A 61 -5.57 8.88 -4.89
CA SER A 61 -4.23 9.33 -5.27
C SER A 61 -3.36 9.66 -4.07
N ASP A 62 -3.95 10.21 -3.01
CA ASP A 62 -3.21 10.51 -1.78
C ASP A 62 -2.78 9.24 -1.07
N ILE A 63 -3.62 8.21 -1.10
CA ILE A 63 -3.29 6.90 -0.53
C ILE A 63 -2.17 6.25 -1.33
N VAL A 64 -2.23 6.32 -2.65
CA VAL A 64 -1.16 5.81 -3.51
C VAL A 64 0.17 6.49 -3.20
N ASP A 65 0.16 7.82 -3.07
CA ASP A 65 1.36 8.57 -2.71
C ASP A 65 1.90 8.15 -1.33
N TRP A 66 1.01 8.01 -0.36
CA TRP A 66 1.39 7.59 0.98
C TRP A 66 2.02 6.19 0.97
N VAL A 67 1.41 5.25 0.24
CA VAL A 67 1.96 3.89 0.13
C VAL A 67 3.37 3.93 -0.48
N ASN A 68 3.55 4.68 -1.56
CA ASN A 68 4.84 4.77 -2.23
C ASN A 68 5.91 5.44 -1.37
N GLU A 69 5.54 6.44 -0.58
CA GLU A 69 6.50 7.24 0.17
C GLU A 69 6.78 6.71 1.57
N VAL A 70 5.81 6.05 2.20
CA VAL A 70 5.90 5.65 3.60
C VAL A 70 5.93 4.14 3.76
N GLU A 71 4.98 3.41 3.13
CA GLU A 71 4.86 1.97 3.38
C GLU A 71 5.86 1.13 2.58
N LEU A 72 5.95 1.35 1.28
CA LEU A 72 6.86 0.56 0.45
C LEU A 72 8.33 0.67 0.88
N PRO A 73 8.84 1.85 1.27
CA PRO A 73 10.23 1.93 1.74
C PRO A 73 10.57 1.03 2.92
N LYS A 74 9.58 0.65 3.73
CA LYS A 74 9.80 -0.28 4.85
C LYS A 74 10.17 -1.69 4.39
N TYR A 75 9.83 -2.03 3.15
CA TYR A 75 10.10 -3.34 2.57
C TYR A 75 11.24 -3.30 1.54
N LEU A 76 11.88 -2.15 1.40
CA LEU A 76 12.96 -1.97 0.43
C LEU A 76 14.14 -2.90 0.73
N VAL A 77 14.62 -3.57 -0.29
CA VAL A 77 15.75 -4.50 -0.18
C VAL A 77 17.08 -3.79 -0.43
#